data_a0ba2ec740582fa6a1ffc4cea26c5e3a
#
_entry.id   a0ba2ec740582fa6a1ffc4cea26c5e3a
#
_cell.length_a   1.000
_cell.length_b   1.000
_cell.length_c   1.000
_cell.angle_alpha   90.00
_cell.angle_beta   90.00
_cell.angle_gamma   90.00
#
_symmetry.space_group_name_H-M   'P 1'
#
loop_
_entity.id
_entity.type
_entity.pdbx_description
1 polymer ?
#
loop_
_entity_poly.entity_id
_entity_poly.type
_entity_poly.pdbx_seq_one_letter_code
_entity_poly.pdbx_strand_id
1 'polypeptide(L)'
;ILLCLGLATTLTACQNAPTVVDQVRITQTTLENKVNNATLYCSGVENCEFERINEIVVMDAKSHRISRQAMEHGIIRLDGSVFSRKQQVYLSIPAKQYEVVIRFYPISLDRAEIFHVIHEFKPHQRYTFKMYRDREKRSGSLLNVSAPEPLCVDLQQEQHTIRRFCRPYDVSTGLGEFVEKKI
;
A
#
# COMPACT_ATOMS: atom_id res chain seq x y z
N ILE A 1 -4.45 2.94 -57.29
CA ILE A 1 -4.42 3.76 -56.07
C ILE A 1 -4.78 2.81 -54.90
N LEU A 2 -3.77 2.23 -54.22
CA LEU A 2 -3.96 1.38 -53.06
C LEU A 2 -3.84 2.27 -51.82
N LEU A 3 -4.94 2.38 -51.04
CA LEU A 3 -4.97 3.02 -49.73
C LEU A 3 -4.55 1.99 -48.68
N CYS A 4 -3.32 2.09 -48.16
CA CYS A 4 -2.87 1.34 -46.94
C CYS A 4 -3.41 2.06 -45.70
N LEU A 5 -4.51 1.55 -45.10
CA LEU A 5 -4.96 1.95 -43.78
C LEU A 5 -4.05 1.33 -42.72
N GLY A 6 -3.14 2.11 -42.19
CA GLY A 6 -2.30 1.72 -41.06
C GLY A 6 -3.11 1.67 -39.77
N LEU A 7 -3.34 0.48 -39.23
CA LEU A 7 -3.94 0.24 -37.91
C LEU A 7 -2.88 0.54 -36.83
N ALA A 8 -2.91 1.74 -36.26
CA ALA A 8 -2.09 2.07 -35.09
C ALA A 8 -2.72 1.41 -33.86
N THR A 9 -2.24 0.24 -33.48
CA THR A 9 -2.58 -0.40 -32.21
C THR A 9 -1.83 0.30 -31.07
N THR A 10 -2.54 1.11 -30.31
CA THR A 10 -2.01 1.68 -29.06
C THR A 10 -1.88 0.56 -28.02
N LEU A 11 -0.65 0.09 -27.81
CA LEU A 11 -0.29 -0.78 -26.72
C LEU A 11 -0.32 0.03 -25.41
N THR A 12 -1.47 0.08 -24.74
CA THR A 12 -1.54 0.51 -23.34
C THR A 12 -0.93 -0.58 -22.49
N ALA A 13 0.39 -0.54 -22.31
CA ALA A 13 1.08 -1.43 -21.40
C ALA A 13 0.66 -1.07 -19.97
N CYS A 14 0.11 -2.03 -19.24
CA CYS A 14 -0.09 -1.95 -17.78
C CYS A 14 1.28 -1.74 -17.12
N GLN A 15 1.56 -0.51 -16.66
CA GLN A 15 2.88 -0.10 -16.18
C GLN A 15 3.21 -0.53 -14.74
N ASN A 16 2.32 -1.24 -14.05
CA ASN A 16 2.42 -1.51 -12.61
C ASN A 16 2.96 -2.91 -12.24
N ALA A 17 3.31 -3.75 -13.21
CA ALA A 17 3.92 -5.04 -12.91
C ALA A 17 5.44 -4.89 -12.78
N PRO A 18 6.09 -5.50 -11.75
CA PRO A 18 7.54 -5.54 -11.68
C PRO A 18 8.09 -6.20 -12.95
N THR A 19 9.20 -5.64 -13.46
CA THR A 19 9.82 -6.20 -14.65
C THR A 19 10.42 -7.57 -14.34
N VAL A 20 10.62 -8.42 -15.34
CA VAL A 20 11.27 -9.74 -15.15
C VAL A 20 12.64 -9.58 -14.47
N VAL A 21 13.37 -8.51 -14.79
CA VAL A 21 14.66 -8.20 -14.15
C VAL A 21 14.50 -7.90 -12.67
N ASP A 22 13.46 -7.15 -12.28
CA ASP A 22 13.18 -6.85 -10.88
C ASP A 22 12.78 -8.11 -10.11
N GLN A 23 11.98 -8.98 -10.72
CA GLN A 23 11.59 -10.27 -10.15
C GLN A 23 12.80 -11.16 -9.87
N VAL A 24 13.73 -11.26 -10.81
CA VAL A 24 14.98 -12.04 -10.64
C VAL A 24 15.84 -11.46 -9.51
N ARG A 25 15.99 -10.14 -9.44
CA ARG A 25 16.73 -9.47 -8.37
C ARG A 25 16.09 -9.69 -7.00
N ILE A 26 14.79 -9.54 -6.90
CA ILE A 26 14.03 -9.79 -5.66
C ILE A 26 14.23 -11.26 -5.21
N THR A 27 14.17 -12.22 -6.13
CA THR A 27 14.37 -13.63 -5.83
C THR A 27 15.78 -13.91 -5.32
N GLN A 28 16.81 -13.31 -5.93
CA GLN A 28 18.20 -13.49 -5.51
C GLN A 28 18.45 -12.95 -4.09
N THR A 29 17.93 -11.79 -3.76
CA THR A 29 18.04 -11.20 -2.40
C THR A 29 17.19 -11.93 -1.35
N THR A 30 16.23 -12.73 -1.76
CA THR A 30 15.37 -13.52 -0.85
C THR A 30 16.11 -14.72 -0.24
N LEU A 31 17.20 -15.18 -0.84
CA LEU A 31 17.98 -16.33 -0.36
C LEU A 31 18.72 -16.06 0.96
N GLU A 32 18.93 -14.81 1.34
CA GLU A 32 19.45 -14.46 2.66
C GLU A 32 18.30 -14.47 3.68
N ASN A 33 18.09 -15.64 4.28
CA ASN A 33 17.06 -15.87 5.30
C ASN A 33 17.28 -15.00 6.53
N LYS A 34 16.44 -14.01 6.70
CA LYS A 34 16.33 -13.25 7.96
C LYS A 34 15.24 -13.90 8.81
N VAL A 35 15.67 -14.85 9.62
CA VAL A 35 14.81 -15.74 10.44
C VAL A 35 13.87 -14.96 11.40
N ASN A 36 14.18 -13.71 11.73
CA ASN A 36 13.44 -12.91 12.72
C ASN A 36 12.69 -11.71 12.12
N ASN A 37 12.29 -11.79 10.87
CA ASN A 37 11.59 -10.66 10.24
C ASN A 37 10.09 -10.64 10.55
N ALA A 38 9.55 -9.43 10.60
CA ALA A 38 8.12 -9.17 10.45
C ALA A 38 7.75 -9.07 8.97
N THR A 39 6.53 -9.43 8.62
CA THR A 39 5.99 -9.26 7.26
C THR A 39 4.88 -8.22 7.25
N LEU A 40 4.94 -7.28 6.29
CA LEU A 40 4.01 -6.16 6.17
C LEU A 40 3.25 -6.22 4.86
N TYR A 41 1.94 -6.18 4.95
CA TYR A 41 1.01 -6.17 3.82
C TYR A 41 0.15 -4.90 3.85
N CYS A 42 -0.33 -4.46 2.70
CA CYS A 42 -1.41 -3.48 2.63
C CYS A 42 -2.59 -4.06 1.83
N SER A 43 -3.81 -3.64 2.17
CA SER A 43 -5.04 -4.16 1.58
C SER A 43 -6.25 -3.25 1.81
N GLY A 44 -7.43 -3.71 1.37
CA GLY A 44 -8.73 -3.08 1.66
C GLY A 44 -9.22 -2.13 0.57
N VAL A 45 -8.36 -1.75 -0.37
CA VAL A 45 -8.66 -1.00 -1.59
C VAL A 45 -8.05 -1.73 -2.78
N GLU A 46 -8.44 -1.33 -4.02
CA GLU A 46 -7.94 -2.02 -5.22
C GLU A 46 -6.43 -2.00 -5.34
N ASN A 47 -5.81 -0.87 -4.97
CA ASN A 47 -4.36 -0.70 -5.05
C ASN A 47 -3.84 -0.02 -3.78
N CYS A 48 -2.73 -0.53 -3.27
CA CYS A 48 -1.96 0.09 -2.21
C CYS A 48 -0.47 -0.21 -2.40
N GLU A 49 0.37 0.72 -1.99
CA GLU A 49 1.81 0.69 -2.19
C GLU A 49 2.53 1.18 -0.94
N PHE A 50 3.56 0.46 -0.51
CA PHE A 50 4.50 0.99 0.45
C PHE A 50 5.38 2.05 -0.23
N GLU A 51 5.24 3.30 0.17
CA GLU A 51 6.05 4.39 -0.36
C GLU A 51 7.45 4.39 0.26
N ARG A 52 7.51 4.34 1.59
CA ARG A 52 8.76 4.49 2.33
C ARG A 52 8.72 3.72 3.66
N ILE A 53 9.88 3.23 4.07
CA ILE A 53 10.15 2.71 5.42
C ILE A 53 11.39 3.40 5.96
N ASN A 54 11.26 4.19 7.03
CA ASN A 54 12.29 5.12 7.47
C ASN A 54 12.82 5.92 6.27
N GLU A 55 14.14 5.90 6.05
CA GLU A 55 14.80 6.59 4.93
C GLU A 55 14.79 5.78 3.61
N ILE A 56 14.31 4.53 3.63
CA ILE A 56 14.32 3.67 2.46
C ILE A 56 13.06 3.91 1.62
N VAL A 57 13.23 4.49 0.44
CA VAL A 57 12.15 4.55 -0.56
C VAL A 57 11.87 3.13 -1.03
N VAL A 58 10.61 2.68 -0.92
CA VAL A 58 10.18 1.36 -1.36
C VAL A 58 9.65 1.41 -2.78
N MET A 59 8.71 2.31 -3.02
CA MET A 59 8.11 2.48 -4.33
C MET A 59 8.10 3.95 -4.72
N ASP A 60 8.63 4.25 -5.89
CA ASP A 60 8.69 5.61 -6.42
C ASP A 60 7.30 6.17 -6.69
N ALA A 61 7.04 7.39 -6.20
CA ALA A 61 5.72 8.01 -6.23
C ALA A 61 5.23 8.35 -7.65
N LYS A 62 6.14 8.57 -8.59
CA LYS A 62 5.79 9.00 -9.95
C LYS A 62 5.70 7.84 -10.92
N SER A 63 6.64 6.91 -10.82
CA SER A 63 6.73 5.80 -11.76
C SER A 63 6.00 4.54 -11.28
N HIS A 64 5.58 4.49 -10.00
CA HIS A 64 4.99 3.31 -9.34
C HIS A 64 5.88 2.06 -9.46
N ARG A 65 7.21 2.26 -9.50
CA ARG A 65 8.17 1.18 -9.59
C ARG A 65 8.88 0.95 -8.27
N ILE A 66 9.20 -0.30 -8.00
CA ILE A 66 10.03 -0.69 -6.86
C ILE A 66 11.39 0.00 -6.99
N SER A 67 11.82 0.66 -5.91
CA SER A 67 13.10 1.36 -5.91
C SER A 67 14.27 0.38 -5.88
N ARG A 68 15.36 0.79 -6.48
CA ARG A 68 16.62 0.04 -6.44
C ARG A 68 17.12 -0.11 -5.00
N GLN A 69 16.97 0.94 -4.19
CA GLN A 69 17.37 0.96 -2.78
C GLN A 69 16.66 -0.15 -1.99
N ALA A 70 15.34 -0.30 -2.14
CA ALA A 70 14.58 -1.33 -1.43
C ALA A 70 14.96 -2.76 -1.86
N MET A 71 15.28 -2.94 -3.15
CA MET A 71 15.77 -4.22 -3.67
C MET A 71 17.15 -4.57 -3.07
N GLU A 72 18.08 -3.61 -3.03
CA GLU A 72 19.43 -3.79 -2.48
C GLU A 72 19.40 -4.08 -0.97
N HIS A 73 18.46 -3.47 -0.23
CA HIS A 73 18.23 -3.79 1.19
C HIS A 73 17.55 -5.14 1.41
N GLY A 74 17.09 -5.81 0.35
CA GLY A 74 16.46 -7.11 0.42
C GLY A 74 15.18 -7.16 1.28
N ILE A 75 14.44 -6.04 1.35
CA ILE A 75 13.20 -5.95 2.13
C ILE A 75 11.95 -6.28 1.33
N ILE A 76 12.04 -6.30 0.00
CA ILE A 76 10.92 -6.58 -0.91
C ILE A 76 10.68 -8.08 -1.00
N ARG A 77 9.39 -8.44 -1.02
CA ARG A 77 8.91 -9.78 -1.33
C ARG A 77 7.72 -9.69 -2.28
N LEU A 78 7.53 -10.73 -3.05
CA LEU A 78 6.39 -10.88 -3.97
C LEU A 78 5.54 -12.05 -3.49
N ASP A 79 4.24 -11.82 -3.34
CA ASP A 79 3.27 -12.87 -3.08
C ASP A 79 2.65 -13.34 -4.41
N GLY A 80 2.58 -14.65 -4.60
CA GLY A 80 2.04 -15.28 -5.79
C GLY A 80 3.09 -15.83 -6.75
N SER A 81 2.61 -16.65 -7.70
CA SER A 81 3.43 -17.25 -8.77
C SER A 81 3.94 -16.15 -9.72
N VAL A 82 5.14 -16.37 -10.28
CA VAL A 82 5.73 -15.51 -11.34
C VAL A 82 4.80 -15.33 -12.54
N PHE A 83 3.85 -16.25 -12.74
CA PHE A 83 2.84 -16.22 -13.79
C PHE A 83 1.51 -15.57 -13.35
N SER A 84 1.38 -15.15 -12.09
CA SER A 84 0.16 -14.50 -11.60
C SER A 84 0.07 -13.06 -12.13
N ARG A 85 -1.08 -12.72 -12.73
CA ARG A 85 -1.36 -11.34 -13.19
C ARG A 85 -1.48 -10.32 -12.06
N LYS A 86 -1.59 -10.76 -10.80
CA LYS A 86 -1.68 -9.91 -9.61
C LYS A 86 -0.64 -10.38 -8.60
N GLN A 87 0.60 -9.94 -8.80
CA GLN A 87 1.63 -10.08 -7.78
C GLN A 87 1.48 -8.94 -6.78
N GLN A 88 1.26 -9.29 -5.53
CA GLN A 88 1.23 -8.30 -4.45
C GLN A 88 2.64 -8.16 -3.87
N VAL A 89 3.11 -6.92 -3.82
CA VAL A 89 4.35 -6.58 -3.11
C VAL A 89 4.07 -6.52 -1.62
N TYR A 90 4.87 -7.23 -0.83
CA TYR A 90 4.88 -7.12 0.62
C TYR A 90 6.31 -6.93 1.12
N LEU A 91 6.47 -6.51 2.36
CA LEU A 91 7.78 -6.25 2.93
C LEU A 91 8.13 -7.29 3.98
N SER A 92 9.42 -7.64 4.03
CA SER A 92 10.01 -8.47 5.06
C SER A 92 11.13 -7.67 5.71
N ILE A 93 10.92 -7.22 6.95
CA ILE A 93 11.79 -6.30 7.67
C ILE A 93 12.22 -6.86 9.02
N PRO A 94 13.43 -6.55 9.51
CA PRO A 94 13.84 -6.90 10.87
C PRO A 94 12.86 -6.37 11.91
N ALA A 95 12.70 -7.10 13.01
CA ALA A 95 11.80 -6.71 14.09
C ALA A 95 12.37 -5.52 14.87
N LYS A 96 11.81 -4.36 14.70
CA LYS A 96 12.08 -3.11 15.43
C LYS A 96 11.04 -2.05 15.13
N GLN A 97 11.22 -0.86 15.66
CA GLN A 97 10.39 0.30 15.33
C GLN A 97 10.75 0.86 13.97
N TYR A 98 9.69 1.15 13.18
CA TYR A 98 9.79 1.82 11.89
C TYR A 98 8.72 2.89 11.73
N GLU A 99 9.08 3.90 10.96
CA GLU A 99 8.19 4.81 10.30
C GLU A 99 7.78 4.20 8.96
N VAL A 100 6.48 4.00 8.75
CA VAL A 100 5.92 3.40 7.53
C VAL A 100 5.02 4.40 6.85
N VAL A 101 5.25 4.64 5.57
CA VAL A 101 4.39 5.47 4.71
C VAL A 101 3.80 4.60 3.62
N ILE A 102 2.46 4.63 3.51
CA ILE A 102 1.70 3.83 2.56
C ILE A 102 0.80 4.75 1.74
N ARG A 103 0.76 4.55 0.44
CA ARG A 103 -0.22 5.13 -0.45
C ARG A 103 -1.34 4.13 -0.70
N PHE A 104 -2.56 4.54 -0.40
CA PHE A 104 -3.77 3.80 -0.75
C PHE A 104 -4.51 4.53 -1.86
N TYR A 105 -5.11 3.80 -2.77
CA TYR A 105 -5.84 4.33 -3.92
C TYR A 105 -7.31 3.89 -3.87
N PRO A 106 -8.14 4.54 -3.01
CA PRO A 106 -9.52 4.11 -2.80
C PRO A 106 -10.48 4.46 -3.94
N ILE A 107 -10.08 5.36 -4.86
CA ILE A 107 -10.94 5.84 -5.95
C ILE A 107 -10.27 5.61 -7.30
N SER A 108 -9.03 6.08 -7.47
CA SER A 108 -8.27 5.97 -8.73
C SER A 108 -6.78 6.03 -8.45
N LEU A 109 -5.96 5.56 -9.39
CA LEU A 109 -4.49 5.60 -9.26
C LEU A 109 -3.91 7.02 -9.27
N ASP A 110 -4.68 8.02 -9.69
CA ASP A 110 -4.23 9.42 -9.71
C ASP A 110 -4.39 10.12 -8.36
N ARG A 111 -5.12 9.51 -7.42
CA ARG A 111 -5.43 10.10 -6.12
C ARG A 111 -5.10 9.14 -4.98
N ALA A 112 -3.89 9.28 -4.48
CA ALA A 112 -3.43 8.53 -3.32
C ALA A 112 -3.90 9.18 -2.01
N GLU A 113 -4.34 8.35 -1.08
CA GLU A 113 -4.49 8.68 0.33
C GLU A 113 -3.22 8.23 1.05
N ILE A 114 -2.47 9.18 1.59
CA ILE A 114 -1.19 8.89 2.25
C ILE A 114 -1.47 8.58 3.73
N PHE A 115 -1.05 7.42 4.16
CA PHE A 115 -1.10 6.98 5.55
C PHE A 115 0.31 6.87 6.11
N HIS A 116 0.53 7.49 7.24
CA HIS A 116 1.81 7.55 7.93
C HIS A 116 1.68 7.06 9.36
N VAL A 117 2.54 6.15 9.78
CA VAL A 117 2.53 5.59 11.13
C VAL A 117 3.91 5.19 11.60
N ILE A 118 4.16 5.35 12.90
CA ILE A 118 5.31 4.75 13.59
C ILE A 118 4.80 3.59 14.42
N HIS A 119 5.42 2.41 14.26
CA HIS A 119 5.05 1.20 14.97
C HIS A 119 6.27 0.30 15.24
N GLU A 120 6.23 -0.40 16.37
CA GLU A 120 7.22 -1.42 16.71
C GLU A 120 6.74 -2.79 16.25
N PHE A 121 7.43 -3.35 15.25
CA PHE A 121 7.09 -4.65 14.68
C PHE A 121 7.80 -5.79 15.40
N LYS A 122 7.05 -6.83 15.76
CA LYS A 122 7.57 -8.02 16.45
C LYS A 122 8.05 -9.09 15.45
N PRO A 123 9.04 -9.93 15.82
CA PRO A 123 9.53 -10.98 14.95
C PRO A 123 8.45 -12.03 14.67
N HIS A 124 8.52 -12.64 13.50
CA HIS A 124 7.62 -13.72 13.03
C HIS A 124 6.14 -13.34 12.96
N GLN A 125 5.80 -12.06 13.05
CA GLN A 125 4.43 -11.60 12.99
C GLN A 125 4.09 -11.04 11.60
N ARG A 126 2.86 -11.31 11.18
CA ARG A 126 2.27 -10.73 9.97
C ARG A 126 1.44 -9.50 10.34
N TYR A 127 1.76 -8.39 9.71
CA TYR A 127 1.01 -7.14 9.85
C TYR A 127 0.31 -6.79 8.55
N THR A 128 -0.93 -6.32 8.65
CA THR A 128 -1.69 -5.85 7.50
C THR A 128 -2.27 -4.47 7.78
N PHE A 129 -1.95 -3.52 6.94
CA PHE A 129 -2.57 -2.21 6.92
C PHE A 129 -3.79 -2.29 6.01
N LYS A 130 -5.00 -2.28 6.58
CA LYS A 130 -6.25 -2.44 5.85
C LYS A 130 -7.04 -1.15 5.83
N MET A 131 -7.14 -0.52 4.64
CA MET A 131 -7.98 0.66 4.47
C MET A 131 -9.41 0.27 4.15
N TYR A 132 -10.37 1.01 4.70
CA TYR A 132 -11.80 0.85 4.44
C TYR A 132 -12.55 2.16 4.70
N ARG A 133 -13.82 2.23 4.21
CA ARG A 133 -14.74 3.29 4.59
C ARG A 133 -15.57 2.83 5.79
N ASP A 134 -15.60 3.67 6.82
CA ASP A 134 -16.38 3.41 8.02
C ASP A 134 -17.85 3.77 7.77
N ARG A 135 -18.70 2.74 7.62
CA ARG A 135 -20.14 2.85 7.32
C ARG A 135 -21.02 2.92 8.57
N GLU A 136 -20.46 3.26 9.71
CA GLU A 136 -21.28 3.44 10.91
C GLU A 136 -22.26 4.59 10.72
N LYS A 137 -23.53 4.33 11.14
CA LYS A 137 -24.59 5.36 11.10
C LYS A 137 -24.19 6.54 11.98
N ARG A 138 -24.01 7.70 11.38
CA ARG A 138 -23.77 8.93 12.12
C ARG A 138 -25.08 9.52 12.56
N SER A 139 -25.23 9.76 13.87
CA SER A 139 -26.26 10.60 14.44
C SER A 139 -25.79 12.07 14.39
N GLY A 140 -26.65 12.98 14.01
CA GLY A 140 -26.29 14.40 13.99
C GLY A 140 -27.08 15.25 13.00
N SER A 141 -26.55 16.44 12.68
CA SER A 141 -27.16 17.36 11.73
C SER A 141 -27.17 16.80 10.31
N LEU A 142 -28.02 17.34 9.44
CA LEU A 142 -28.12 16.97 8.02
C LEU A 142 -26.75 17.07 7.32
N LEU A 143 -25.91 18.01 7.71
CA LEU A 143 -24.55 18.16 7.18
C LEU A 143 -23.67 16.95 7.52
N ASN A 144 -23.76 16.44 8.75
CA ASN A 144 -22.99 15.26 9.16
C ASN A 144 -23.47 13.97 8.48
N VAL A 145 -24.78 13.86 8.23
CA VAL A 145 -25.36 12.69 7.54
C VAL A 145 -25.00 12.70 6.05
N SER A 146 -24.87 13.86 5.43
CA SER A 146 -24.51 14.02 4.01
C SER A 146 -23.00 13.98 3.75
N ALA A 147 -22.18 14.05 4.80
CA ALA A 147 -20.72 13.99 4.65
C ALA A 147 -20.27 12.60 4.20
N PRO A 148 -19.25 12.50 3.32
CA PRO A 148 -18.68 11.21 2.94
C PRO A 148 -18.25 10.38 4.15
N GLU A 149 -18.37 9.06 4.03
CA GLU A 149 -17.92 8.13 5.07
C GLU A 149 -16.41 8.31 5.34
N PRO A 150 -15.97 8.33 6.62
CA PRO A 150 -14.56 8.47 6.94
C PRO A 150 -13.75 7.32 6.34
N LEU A 151 -12.54 7.63 5.91
CA LEU A 151 -11.56 6.61 5.59
C LEU A 151 -10.86 6.19 6.88
N CYS A 152 -10.80 4.89 7.10
CA CYS A 152 -10.08 4.30 8.23
C CYS A 152 -9.00 3.35 7.73
N VAL A 153 -7.91 3.23 8.50
CA VAL A 153 -6.87 2.24 8.32
C VAL A 153 -6.72 1.47 9.63
N ASP A 154 -6.94 0.18 9.58
CA ASP A 154 -6.65 -0.73 10.68
C ASP A 154 -5.25 -1.31 10.49
N LEU A 155 -4.41 -1.20 11.52
CA LEU A 155 -3.22 -2.02 11.64
C LEU A 155 -3.61 -3.32 12.33
N GLN A 156 -3.51 -4.40 11.58
CA GLN A 156 -3.82 -5.75 12.06
C GLN A 156 -2.52 -6.53 12.29
N GLN A 157 -2.47 -7.28 13.38
CA GLN A 157 -1.44 -8.28 13.66
C GLN A 157 -2.11 -9.64 13.67
N GLU A 158 -1.67 -10.58 12.84
CA GLU A 158 -2.29 -11.91 12.68
C GLU A 158 -3.82 -11.85 12.55
N GLN A 159 -4.34 -10.91 11.75
CA GLN A 159 -5.76 -10.64 11.51
C GLN A 159 -6.52 -9.93 12.67
N HIS A 160 -5.90 -9.69 13.82
CA HIS A 160 -6.51 -8.92 14.90
C HIS A 160 -6.13 -7.45 14.77
N THR A 161 -7.12 -6.56 14.80
CA THR A 161 -6.88 -5.12 14.78
C THR A 161 -6.24 -4.70 16.10
N ILE A 162 -5.02 -4.15 16.02
CA ILE A 162 -4.25 -3.69 17.18
C ILE A 162 -4.21 -2.16 17.29
N ARG A 163 -4.40 -1.45 16.17
CA ARG A 163 -4.53 0.02 16.13
C ARG A 163 -5.49 0.40 15.02
N ARG A 164 -6.24 1.47 15.21
CA ARG A 164 -7.17 2.03 14.23
C ARG A 164 -6.92 3.51 14.05
N PHE A 165 -6.88 3.95 12.80
CA PHE A 165 -6.70 5.34 12.44
C PHE A 165 -7.82 5.74 11.50
N CYS A 166 -8.53 6.82 11.79
CA CYS A 166 -9.58 7.31 10.91
C CYS A 166 -9.38 8.77 10.58
N ARG A 167 -9.67 9.11 9.34
CA ARG A 167 -9.70 10.47 8.85
C ARG A 167 -11.15 10.88 8.65
N PRO A 168 -11.74 11.64 9.58
CA PRO A 168 -13.07 12.20 9.40
C PRO A 168 -13.06 13.21 8.25
N TYR A 169 -14.18 13.31 7.55
CA TYR A 169 -14.38 14.36 6.57
C TYR A 169 -14.57 15.69 7.30
N ASP A 170 -13.77 16.68 6.98
CA ASP A 170 -13.95 18.05 7.46
C ASP A 170 -14.86 18.78 6.45
N VAL A 171 -16.03 19.22 6.92
CA VAL A 171 -17.06 19.87 6.08
C VAL A 171 -16.59 21.22 5.56
N SER A 172 -15.71 21.91 6.28
CA SER A 172 -15.24 23.26 5.94
C SER A 172 -14.05 23.26 4.98
N THR A 173 -13.11 22.34 5.15
CA THR A 173 -11.88 22.29 4.36
C THR A 173 -11.83 21.13 3.37
N GLY A 174 -12.64 20.07 3.59
CA GLY A 174 -12.57 18.81 2.86
C GLY A 174 -11.31 18.00 3.17
N LEU A 175 -10.43 18.51 4.02
CA LEU A 175 -9.16 17.91 4.42
C LEU A 175 -9.25 17.40 5.86
N GLY A 176 -8.55 16.33 6.14
CA GLY A 176 -8.44 15.79 7.48
C GLY A 176 -7.18 14.90 7.56
N GLU A 177 -6.72 14.69 8.77
CA GLU A 177 -5.59 13.80 9.03
C GLU A 177 -6.10 12.48 9.64
N PHE A 178 -5.33 11.42 9.46
CA PHE A 178 -5.58 10.16 10.14
C PHE A 178 -5.24 10.30 11.61
N VAL A 179 -6.26 10.17 12.46
CA VAL A 179 -6.13 10.25 13.92
C VAL A 179 -6.37 8.87 14.49
N GLU A 180 -5.51 8.44 15.41
CA GLU A 180 -5.66 7.15 16.08
C GLU A 180 -6.92 7.16 16.96
N LYS A 181 -7.73 6.13 16.80
CA LYS A 181 -8.94 5.89 17.59
C LYS A 181 -8.71 4.73 18.54
N LYS A 182 -9.29 4.84 19.71
CA LYS A 182 -9.35 3.73 20.68
C LYS A 182 -10.21 2.61 20.08
N ILE A 183 -9.70 1.39 20.14
CA ILE A 183 -10.39 0.17 19.71
C ILE A 183 -11.22 -0.35 20.88
#